data_3f3abc6a2643db34537457b08d6c7208
#
_entry.id   3f3abc6a2643db34537457b08d6c7208
#
_cell.length_a   1.000
_cell.length_b   1.000
_cell.length_c   1.000
_cell.angle_alpha   90.00
_cell.angle_beta   90.00
_cell.angle_gamma   90.00
#
_symmetry.space_group_name_H-M   'P 1'
#
loop_
_entity.id
_entity.type
_entity.pdbx_description
1 polymer ?
#
loop_
_entity_poly.entity_id
_entity_poly.type
_entity_poly.pdbx_seq_one_letter_code
_entity_poly.pdbx_strand_id
1 'polypeptide(L)'
;MTNRKIYKIISYCIATVWIANGLFCKVLNLVPRHEQIVKRILHVDLITANVFTILIGLSEIIMAVWILSGYKSKLNAIAQIAIVATMNTLEFIVVPDLLLWRKVNSIFAFIFILVVYFNEFYLNQKQHN
;
A
#
# COMPACT_ATOMS: atom_id res chain seq x y z
N MET A 1 -22.37 -12.72 10.71
CA MET A 1 -21.15 -12.96 9.90
C MET A 1 -20.02 -13.39 10.84
N THR A 2 -19.29 -14.45 10.50
CA THR A 2 -18.19 -14.95 11.33
C THR A 2 -16.97 -14.05 11.18
N ASN A 3 -16.09 -14.08 12.20
CA ASN A 3 -14.83 -13.34 12.13
C ASN A 3 -13.98 -13.76 10.92
N ARG A 4 -14.03 -15.04 10.56
CA ARG A 4 -13.32 -15.56 9.39
C ARG A 4 -13.80 -14.92 8.09
N LYS A 5 -15.12 -14.76 7.92
CA LYS A 5 -15.69 -14.12 6.72
C LYS A 5 -15.31 -12.65 6.66
N ILE A 6 -15.39 -11.95 7.79
CA ILE A 6 -15.00 -10.54 7.86
C ILE A 6 -13.52 -10.38 7.51
N TYR A 7 -12.67 -11.23 8.08
CA TYR A 7 -11.23 -11.23 7.79
C TYR A 7 -10.97 -11.39 6.29
N LYS A 8 -11.63 -12.35 5.65
CA LYS A 8 -11.44 -12.59 4.22
C LYS A 8 -11.90 -11.41 3.37
N ILE A 9 -13.06 -10.84 3.68
CA ILE A 9 -13.59 -9.69 2.95
C ILE A 9 -12.64 -8.51 3.05
N ILE A 10 -12.17 -8.20 4.26
CA ILE A 10 -11.23 -7.10 4.47
C ILE A 10 -9.91 -7.37 3.75
N SER A 11 -9.41 -8.61 3.78
CA SER A 11 -8.18 -8.99 3.08
C SER A 11 -8.31 -8.79 1.56
N TYR A 12 -9.44 -9.16 0.99
CA TYR A 12 -9.69 -8.91 -0.44
C TYR A 12 -9.73 -7.42 -0.76
N CYS A 13 -10.35 -6.62 0.12
CA CYS A 13 -10.38 -5.16 -0.07
C CYS A 13 -8.97 -4.56 0.01
N ILE A 14 -8.17 -5.00 0.97
CA ILE A 14 -6.78 -4.55 1.13
C ILE A 14 -5.96 -4.91 -0.10
N ALA A 15 -6.07 -6.16 -0.57
CA ALA A 15 -5.35 -6.61 -1.77
C ALA A 15 -5.77 -5.80 -2.99
N THR A 16 -7.05 -5.47 -3.12
CA THR A 16 -7.56 -4.64 -4.22
C THR A 16 -6.90 -3.25 -4.21
N VAL A 17 -6.72 -2.65 -3.03
CA VAL A 17 -6.04 -1.35 -2.92
C VAL A 17 -4.60 -1.46 -3.43
N TRP A 18 -3.88 -2.52 -3.04
CA TRP A 18 -2.51 -2.73 -3.50
C TRP A 18 -2.44 -2.94 -5.02
N ILE A 19 -3.37 -3.73 -5.58
CA ILE A 19 -3.41 -3.97 -7.02
C ILE A 19 -3.73 -2.68 -7.77
N ALA A 20 -4.73 -1.92 -7.30
CA ALA A 20 -5.10 -0.67 -7.95
C ALA A 20 -3.92 0.31 -7.99
N ASN A 21 -3.24 0.48 -6.86
CA ASN A 21 -2.06 1.34 -6.80
C ASN A 21 -0.93 0.83 -7.70
N GLY A 22 -0.64 -0.47 -7.63
CA GLY A 22 0.48 -1.03 -8.38
C GLY A 22 0.22 -1.06 -9.88
N LEU A 23 -0.93 -1.60 -10.29
CA LEU A 23 -1.22 -1.80 -11.71
C LEU A 23 -1.65 -0.50 -12.39
N PHE A 24 -2.74 0.11 -11.89
CA PHE A 24 -3.34 1.23 -12.59
C PHE A 24 -2.55 2.52 -12.43
N CYS A 25 -2.04 2.79 -11.22
CA CYS A 25 -1.38 4.06 -10.96
C CYS A 25 0.09 4.07 -11.37
N LYS A 26 0.76 2.92 -11.29
CA LYS A 26 2.21 2.86 -11.53
C LYS A 26 2.60 2.11 -12.79
N VAL A 27 2.22 0.83 -12.94
CA VAL A 27 2.64 0.04 -14.10
C VAL A 27 2.06 0.62 -15.38
N LEU A 28 0.75 0.91 -15.40
CA LEU A 28 0.09 1.50 -16.56
C LEU A 28 0.24 3.02 -16.62
N ASN A 29 0.77 3.62 -15.55
CA ASN A 29 1.01 5.07 -15.44
C ASN A 29 -0.25 5.90 -15.74
N LEU A 30 -1.40 5.44 -15.27
CA LEU A 30 -2.66 6.17 -15.45
C LEU A 30 -2.74 7.40 -14.53
N VAL A 31 -1.91 7.45 -13.49
CA VAL A 31 -1.78 8.60 -12.60
C VAL A 31 -0.32 9.06 -12.62
N PRO A 32 0.06 9.98 -13.51
CA PRO A 32 1.46 10.44 -13.65
C PRO A 32 2.07 11.02 -12.38
N ARG A 33 1.23 11.45 -11.44
CA ARG A 33 1.70 11.98 -10.16
C ARG A 33 2.62 11.00 -9.41
N HIS A 34 2.37 9.69 -9.48
CA HIS A 34 3.21 8.68 -8.83
C HIS A 34 4.64 8.71 -9.37
N GLU A 35 4.80 8.85 -10.68
CA GLU A 35 6.10 8.98 -11.31
C GLU A 35 6.82 10.26 -10.88
N GLN A 36 6.09 11.37 -10.76
CA GLN A 36 6.65 12.64 -10.29
C GLN A 36 7.12 12.54 -8.83
N ILE A 37 6.38 11.83 -7.99
CA ILE A 37 6.78 11.60 -6.60
C ILE A 37 8.09 10.82 -6.54
N VAL A 38 8.22 9.74 -7.31
CA VAL A 38 9.43 8.94 -7.37
C VAL A 38 10.61 9.78 -7.87
N LYS A 39 10.39 10.56 -8.92
CA LYS A 39 11.42 11.45 -9.47
C LYS A 39 11.97 12.41 -8.42
N ARG A 40 11.09 13.01 -7.62
CA ARG A 40 11.50 13.98 -6.61
C ARG A 40 12.20 13.34 -5.42
N ILE A 41 11.70 12.20 -4.95
CA ILE A 41 12.28 11.52 -3.79
C ILE A 41 13.68 11.00 -4.11
N LEU A 42 13.87 10.42 -5.29
CA LEU A 42 15.13 9.80 -5.68
C LEU A 42 16.10 10.76 -6.37
N HIS A 43 15.64 11.97 -6.73
CA HIS A 43 16.45 12.96 -7.46
C HIS A 43 17.02 12.40 -8.77
N VAL A 44 16.18 11.69 -9.52
CA VAL A 44 16.56 11.05 -10.79
C VAL A 44 15.83 11.71 -11.97
N ASP A 45 16.24 11.37 -13.19
CA ASP A 45 15.57 11.87 -14.37
C ASP A 45 14.22 11.17 -14.59
N LEU A 46 13.45 11.64 -15.57
CA LEU A 46 12.11 11.13 -15.83
C LEU A 46 12.12 9.66 -16.25
N ILE A 47 13.10 9.26 -17.08
CA ILE A 47 13.20 7.89 -17.57
C ILE A 47 13.49 6.93 -16.40
N THR A 48 14.45 7.29 -15.56
CA THR A 48 14.80 6.49 -14.38
C THR A 48 13.63 6.44 -13.40
N ALA A 49 12.94 7.58 -13.19
CA ALA A 49 11.77 7.62 -12.34
C ALA A 49 10.67 6.70 -12.86
N ASN A 50 10.46 6.66 -14.17
CA ASN A 50 9.47 5.77 -14.77
C ASN A 50 9.79 4.30 -14.50
N VAL A 51 11.07 3.90 -14.67
CA VAL A 51 11.50 2.52 -14.39
C VAL A 51 11.27 2.16 -12.93
N PHE A 52 11.68 3.03 -11.99
CA PHE A 52 11.47 2.78 -10.57
C PHE A 52 9.99 2.73 -10.21
N THR A 53 9.17 3.59 -10.82
CA THR A 53 7.73 3.59 -10.56
C THR A 53 7.11 2.26 -10.99
N ILE A 54 7.50 1.73 -12.14
CA ILE A 54 7.02 0.43 -12.62
C ILE A 54 7.47 -0.69 -11.67
N LEU A 55 8.73 -0.68 -11.23
CA LEU A 55 9.24 -1.68 -10.30
C LEU A 55 8.49 -1.65 -8.96
N ILE A 56 8.23 -0.46 -8.43
CA ILE A 56 7.45 -0.30 -7.21
C ILE A 56 6.03 -0.85 -7.42
N GLY A 57 5.42 -0.53 -8.57
CA GLY A 57 4.08 -1.01 -8.92
C GLY A 57 4.01 -2.53 -8.98
N LEU A 58 5.00 -3.16 -9.59
CA LEU A 58 5.08 -4.62 -9.64
C LEU A 58 5.23 -5.22 -8.24
N SER A 59 6.01 -4.58 -7.37
CA SER A 59 6.17 -5.01 -5.99
C SER A 59 4.85 -4.93 -5.24
N GLU A 60 4.03 -3.91 -5.50
CA GLU A 60 2.72 -3.77 -4.87
C GLU A 60 1.75 -4.85 -5.34
N ILE A 61 1.83 -5.27 -6.61
CA ILE A 61 1.03 -6.38 -7.13
C ILE A 61 1.46 -7.69 -6.44
N ILE A 62 2.76 -7.89 -6.26
CA ILE A 62 3.29 -9.05 -5.52
C ILE A 62 2.79 -9.02 -4.08
N MET A 63 2.73 -7.85 -3.45
CA MET A 63 2.17 -7.70 -2.11
C MET A 63 0.72 -8.19 -2.06
N ALA A 64 -0.09 -7.83 -3.06
CA ALA A 64 -1.48 -8.27 -3.14
C ALA A 64 -1.58 -9.80 -3.22
N VAL A 65 -0.74 -10.42 -4.03
CA VAL A 65 -0.69 -11.88 -4.15
C VAL A 65 -0.32 -12.50 -2.80
N TRP A 66 0.65 -11.93 -2.10
CA TRP A 66 1.05 -12.39 -0.78
C TRP A 66 -0.13 -12.32 0.22
N ILE A 67 -0.85 -11.19 0.22
CA ILE A 67 -2.05 -11.02 1.08
C ILE A 67 -3.06 -12.13 0.81
N LEU A 68 -3.36 -12.39 -0.46
CA LEU A 68 -4.35 -13.38 -0.85
C LEU A 68 -3.91 -14.81 -0.54
N SER A 69 -2.61 -15.08 -0.50
CA SER A 69 -2.07 -16.40 -0.19
C SER A 69 -2.22 -16.78 1.28
N GLY A 70 -2.31 -15.79 2.15
CA GLY A 70 -2.36 -16.02 3.60
C GLY A 70 -1.07 -16.50 4.22
N TYR A 71 0.02 -16.62 3.46
CA TYR A 71 1.30 -17.12 3.94
C TYR A 71 1.95 -16.09 4.86
N LYS A 72 2.31 -16.53 6.07
CA LYS A 72 2.93 -15.67 7.10
C LYS A 72 2.20 -14.33 7.22
N SER A 73 0.90 -14.40 7.49
CA SER A 73 0.04 -13.21 7.47
C SER A 73 0.47 -12.13 8.46
N LYS A 74 1.02 -12.50 9.63
CA LYS A 74 1.54 -11.52 10.59
C LYS A 74 2.71 -10.73 9.99
N LEU A 75 3.65 -11.43 9.37
CA LEU A 75 4.81 -10.79 8.72
C LEU A 75 4.33 -9.89 7.59
N ASN A 76 3.35 -10.34 6.82
CA ASN A 76 2.76 -9.54 5.75
C ASN A 76 2.14 -8.26 6.29
N ALA A 77 1.35 -8.34 7.37
CA ALA A 77 0.73 -7.16 7.97
C ALA A 77 1.78 -6.18 8.48
N ILE A 78 2.82 -6.66 9.13
CA ILE A 78 3.91 -5.80 9.62
C ILE A 78 4.61 -5.13 8.43
N ALA A 79 4.88 -5.87 7.36
CA ALA A 79 5.50 -5.33 6.15
C ALA A 79 4.63 -4.25 5.51
N GLN A 80 3.32 -4.48 5.40
CA GLN A 80 2.38 -3.48 4.86
C GLN A 80 2.43 -2.20 5.68
N ILE A 81 2.33 -2.32 7.00
CA ILE A 81 2.31 -1.16 7.90
C ILE A 81 3.62 -0.38 7.78
N ALA A 82 4.76 -1.07 7.79
CA ALA A 82 6.06 -0.44 7.67
C ALA A 82 6.20 0.30 6.33
N ILE A 83 5.80 -0.33 5.23
CA ILE A 83 5.90 0.27 3.90
C ILE A 83 5.00 1.50 3.79
N VAL A 84 3.74 1.38 4.19
CA VAL A 84 2.78 2.50 4.10
C VAL A 84 3.23 3.66 4.97
N ALA A 85 3.66 3.39 6.20
CA ALA A 85 4.10 4.43 7.12
C ALA A 85 5.36 5.14 6.57
N THR A 86 6.32 4.38 6.07
CA THR A 86 7.57 4.94 5.53
C THR A 86 7.30 5.78 4.29
N MET A 87 6.55 5.24 3.34
CA MET A 87 6.25 5.93 2.09
C MET A 87 5.44 7.20 2.34
N ASN A 88 4.43 7.12 3.21
CA ASN A 88 3.61 8.30 3.53
C ASN A 88 4.44 9.38 4.20
N THR A 89 5.34 9.01 5.10
CA THR A 89 6.23 9.96 5.78
C THR A 89 7.15 10.64 4.78
N LEU A 90 7.79 9.86 3.90
CA LEU A 90 8.68 10.42 2.86
C LEU A 90 7.93 11.35 1.93
N GLU A 91 6.75 10.96 1.47
CA GLU A 91 5.95 11.78 0.58
C GLU A 91 5.52 13.09 1.24
N PHE A 92 5.11 13.04 2.50
CA PHE A 92 4.67 14.21 3.23
C PHE A 92 5.82 15.20 3.46
N ILE A 93 7.02 14.72 3.75
CA ILE A 93 8.18 15.58 4.03
C ILE A 93 8.80 16.11 2.74
N VAL A 94 8.97 15.24 1.73
CA VAL A 94 9.73 15.59 0.52
C VAL A 94 8.85 16.22 -0.56
N VAL A 95 7.63 15.71 -0.75
CA VAL A 95 6.77 16.13 -1.86
C VAL A 95 5.33 16.44 -1.40
N PRO A 96 5.15 17.29 -0.39
CA PRO A 96 3.79 17.56 0.12
C PRO A 96 2.88 18.18 -0.94
N ASP A 97 3.44 18.89 -1.91
CA ASP A 97 2.68 19.51 -3.00
C ASP A 97 2.15 18.50 -4.01
N LEU A 98 2.72 17.29 -4.07
CA LEU A 98 2.29 16.23 -4.98
C LEU A 98 1.32 15.25 -4.32
N LEU A 99 1.09 15.36 -3.02
CA LEU A 99 0.14 14.50 -2.32
C LEU A 99 -1.28 14.89 -2.65
N LEU A 100 -2.12 13.87 -2.90
CA LEU A 100 -3.55 14.08 -3.11
C LEU A 100 -4.15 14.57 -1.79
N TRP A 101 -4.63 15.82 -1.80
CA TRP A 101 -5.30 16.44 -0.64
C TRP A 101 -4.42 16.52 0.62
N ARG A 102 -3.12 16.49 0.51
CA ARG A 102 -2.19 16.69 1.63
C ARG A 102 -2.58 15.93 2.91
N LYS A 103 -3.16 16.64 3.90
CA LYS A 103 -3.53 16.06 5.21
C LYS A 103 -4.49 14.89 5.08
N VAL A 104 -5.38 14.92 4.09
CA VAL A 104 -6.34 13.83 3.88
C VAL A 104 -5.61 12.55 3.47
N ASN A 105 -4.54 12.67 2.66
CA ASN A 105 -3.74 11.51 2.29
C ASN A 105 -3.13 10.83 3.54
N SER A 106 -2.64 11.62 4.49
CA SER A 106 -2.09 11.10 5.75
C SER A 106 -3.16 10.41 6.58
N ILE A 107 -4.37 10.98 6.61
CA ILE A 107 -5.50 10.38 7.33
C ILE A 107 -5.87 9.04 6.70
N PHE A 108 -5.95 8.95 5.38
CA PHE A 108 -6.24 7.68 4.69
C PHE A 108 -5.16 6.63 4.96
N ALA A 109 -3.88 7.03 4.96
CA ALA A 109 -2.79 6.11 5.27
C ALA A 109 -2.90 5.58 6.70
N PHE A 110 -3.23 6.45 7.65
CA PHE A 110 -3.41 6.06 9.04
C PHE A 110 -4.59 5.09 9.21
N ILE A 111 -5.72 5.38 8.56
CA ILE A 111 -6.88 4.49 8.57
C ILE A 111 -6.53 3.14 7.95
N PHE A 112 -5.81 3.14 6.84
CA PHE A 112 -5.38 1.92 6.18
C PHE A 112 -4.53 1.05 7.11
N ILE A 113 -3.57 1.67 7.81
CA ILE A 113 -2.72 0.97 8.77
C ILE A 113 -3.57 0.37 9.89
N LEU A 114 -4.54 1.11 10.41
CA LEU A 114 -5.43 0.60 11.45
C LEU A 114 -6.26 -0.59 10.96
N VAL A 115 -6.74 -0.54 9.73
CA VAL A 115 -7.51 -1.63 9.12
C VAL A 115 -6.64 -2.88 8.98
N VAL A 116 -5.41 -2.73 8.48
CA VAL A 116 -4.48 -3.86 8.34
C VAL A 116 -4.18 -4.47 9.71
N TYR A 117 -3.88 -3.63 10.69
CA TYR A 117 -3.58 -4.08 12.06
C TYR A 117 -4.76 -4.84 12.66
N PHE A 118 -5.95 -4.24 12.61
CA PHE A 118 -7.16 -4.85 13.17
C PHE A 118 -7.47 -6.18 12.48
N ASN A 119 -7.38 -6.20 11.16
CA ASN A 119 -7.70 -7.40 10.39
C ASN A 119 -6.79 -8.57 10.77
N GLU A 120 -5.49 -8.33 10.90
CA GLU A 120 -4.53 -9.41 11.22
C GLU A 120 -4.50 -9.73 12.71
N PHE A 121 -4.35 -8.70 13.57
CA PHE A 121 -4.06 -8.92 14.98
C PHE A 121 -5.31 -9.07 15.85
N TYR A 122 -6.47 -8.75 15.33
CA TYR A 122 -7.72 -8.97 16.03
C TYR A 122 -8.55 -10.08 15.37
N LEU A 123 -8.95 -9.88 14.12
CA LEU A 123 -9.85 -10.83 13.45
C LEU A 123 -9.17 -12.17 13.17
N ASN A 124 -7.97 -12.14 12.59
CA ASN A 124 -7.28 -13.37 12.24
C ASN A 124 -6.82 -14.16 13.46
N GLN A 125 -6.31 -13.46 14.48
CA GLN A 125 -5.87 -14.13 15.70
C GLN A 125 -7.04 -14.76 16.46
N LYS A 126 -8.21 -14.12 16.46
CA LYS A 126 -9.38 -14.65 17.13
C LYS A 126 -9.88 -15.96 16.54
N GLN A 127 -9.76 -16.15 15.23
CA GLN A 127 -10.22 -17.39 14.62
C GLN A 127 -9.26 -18.55 14.81
N HIS A 128 -8.02 -18.29 15.25
CA HIS A 128 -7.03 -19.34 15.59
C HIS A 128 -7.06 -19.72 17.06
N ASN A 129 -7.82 -18.99 17.87
CA ASN A 129 -8.04 -19.31 19.28
C ASN A 129 -9.40 -19.99 19.46
#